data_31e46a7843872852ce15cebe27d8d0ab
#
_entry.id   31e46a7843872852ce15cebe27d8d0ab
#
_cell.length_a   1.000
_cell.length_b   1.000
_cell.length_c   1.000
_cell.angle_alpha   90.00
_cell.angle_beta   90.00
_cell.angle_gamma   90.00
#
_symmetry.space_group_name_H-M   'P 1'
#
loop_
_entity.id
_entity.type
_entity.pdbx_description
1 polymer ?
#
loop_
_entity_poly.entity_id
_entity_poly.type
_entity_poly.pdbx_seq_one_letter_code
_entity_poly.pdbx_strand_id
1 'polypeptide(L)'
;MYMLLLFCVLGVTSALENGLALTPPMGWLTWQRFRCITDCKTYPDECISEALIRRTADKMVSDGYLAAGYNYVGIDDCWMEKDRDKDGRLVPDATRFPNGMKWIGDYLHSKGLKFFLYQDYGNKTCAGYPGVLGHEKVDVESFVGWGVDYIKLDGCNVELSKMDTGYPEFGRIMNESGRPMVYSCSWPAYQDKPDYKSIREHCNLWRNTDDIQDSWASLTSIMDWFAERPELVEFAGPGHWNDPDMLLIGNYGLSVDQARVQMAVWSIMAAPLMMSVDLNTIKDEFKDILLNDKVIEIDQDEMGKQGMRVWNKSKCEIWSRELSNGYAVAFVSRRDDGAPYTVTAAFDDMKIPEQNYHVEELFDQEASRSYGTKDKKFKSRINPSGVKFYKFTPIKLNEIKVTTTNRQ
;
A
#
# COMPACT_ATOMS: atom_id res chain seq x y z
N MET A 1 27.81 3.04 -55.54
CA MET A 1 26.81 3.93 -54.91
C MET A 1 26.26 3.18 -53.72
N TYR A 2 26.90 3.35 -52.54
CA TYR A 2 26.52 2.67 -51.31
C TYR A 2 25.49 3.54 -50.60
N MET A 3 24.29 3.00 -50.41
CA MET A 3 23.21 3.64 -49.64
C MET A 3 23.40 3.33 -48.14
N LEU A 4 23.83 4.33 -47.40
CA LEU A 4 23.91 4.26 -45.93
C LEU A 4 22.47 4.32 -45.38
N LEU A 5 21.98 3.20 -44.84
CA LEU A 5 20.76 3.15 -44.04
C LEU A 5 21.10 3.70 -42.64
N LEU A 6 20.65 4.92 -42.40
CA LEU A 6 20.63 5.50 -41.03
C LEU A 6 19.49 4.82 -40.27
N PHE A 7 19.85 3.92 -39.35
CA PHE A 7 18.92 3.47 -38.30
C PHE A 7 18.77 4.59 -37.28
N CYS A 8 17.67 5.36 -37.38
CA CYS A 8 17.21 6.16 -36.24
C CYS A 8 16.72 5.20 -35.17
N VAL A 9 17.54 5.00 -34.14
CA VAL A 9 17.07 4.45 -32.87
C VAL A 9 16.20 5.54 -32.26
N LEU A 10 14.89 5.42 -32.44
CA LEU A 10 13.93 6.15 -31.63
C LEU A 10 14.13 5.64 -30.20
N GLY A 11 14.79 6.43 -29.38
CA GLY A 11 14.79 6.22 -27.95
C GLY A 11 13.35 6.30 -27.47
N VAL A 12 12.73 5.16 -27.23
CA VAL A 12 11.49 5.06 -26.47
C VAL A 12 11.89 5.57 -25.09
N THR A 13 11.48 6.77 -24.72
CA THR A 13 11.49 7.20 -23.33
C THR A 13 10.48 6.31 -22.62
N SER A 14 10.98 5.22 -22.07
CA SER A 14 10.22 4.29 -21.26
C SER A 14 9.75 5.04 -20.01
N ALA A 15 8.46 5.03 -19.74
CA ALA A 15 7.90 5.20 -18.39
C ALA A 15 8.74 4.39 -17.38
N LEU A 16 8.62 4.65 -16.07
CA LEU A 16 9.40 3.95 -15.03
C LEU A 16 9.06 2.44 -14.99
N GLU A 17 9.32 1.73 -16.07
CA GLU A 17 9.24 0.27 -16.14
C GLU A 17 10.55 -0.34 -15.63
N ASN A 18 10.82 -0.13 -14.34
CA ASN A 18 12.01 -0.68 -13.68
C ASN A 18 11.83 -2.15 -13.24
N GLY A 19 10.70 -2.78 -13.60
CA GLY A 19 10.38 -4.17 -13.23
C GLY A 19 10.06 -4.38 -11.75
N LEU A 20 9.86 -3.31 -10.98
CA LEU A 20 9.54 -3.35 -9.55
C LEU A 20 8.06 -3.12 -9.28
N ALA A 21 7.63 -3.49 -8.08
CA ALA A 21 6.25 -3.30 -7.62
C ALA A 21 5.19 -3.83 -8.63
N LEU A 22 5.44 -5.00 -9.23
CA LEU A 22 4.47 -5.63 -10.15
C LEU A 22 3.17 -6.03 -9.46
N THR A 23 3.20 -6.25 -8.15
CA THR A 23 2.06 -6.26 -7.24
C THR A 23 2.24 -5.15 -6.22
N PRO A 24 1.16 -4.71 -5.51
CA PRO A 24 1.28 -3.66 -4.50
C PRO A 24 2.32 -4.00 -3.45
N PRO A 25 3.27 -3.11 -3.11
CA PRO A 25 4.27 -3.38 -2.08
C PRO A 25 3.65 -3.66 -0.72
N MET A 26 4.21 -4.63 0.02
CA MET A 26 3.79 -4.99 1.37
C MET A 26 4.96 -4.84 2.34
N GLY A 27 4.72 -4.22 3.49
CA GLY A 27 5.78 -3.99 4.47
C GLY A 27 5.33 -3.32 5.75
N TRP A 28 6.30 -2.72 6.43
CA TRP A 28 6.13 -2.00 7.68
C TRP A 28 6.90 -0.67 7.63
N LEU A 29 6.31 0.40 8.19
CA LEU A 29 6.88 1.75 8.22
C LEU A 29 6.66 2.40 9.59
N THR A 30 7.60 3.19 10.06
CA THR A 30 7.56 3.79 11.40
C THR A 30 6.47 4.86 11.57
N TRP A 31 6.04 5.56 10.50
CA TRP A 31 5.38 6.87 10.62
C TRP A 31 4.11 6.89 11.46
N GLN A 32 3.10 6.10 11.16
CA GLN A 32 1.81 6.28 11.82
C GLN A 32 1.83 5.96 13.31
N ARG A 33 2.60 4.94 13.71
CA ARG A 33 2.67 4.51 15.13
C ARG A 33 3.73 5.24 15.94
N PHE A 34 4.88 5.54 15.34
CA PHE A 34 6.05 6.02 16.08
C PHE A 34 6.40 7.48 15.81
N ARG A 35 5.87 8.08 14.73
CA ARG A 35 6.09 9.48 14.35
C ARG A 35 7.57 9.88 14.43
N CYS A 36 7.87 11.02 15.04
CA CYS A 36 9.23 11.51 15.34
C CYS A 36 9.58 11.34 16.82
N ILE A 37 9.32 10.17 17.41
CA ILE A 37 9.79 9.87 18.76
C ILE A 37 11.30 9.63 18.68
N THR A 38 12.08 10.65 19.11
CA THR A 38 13.57 10.61 19.06
C THR A 38 14.20 10.58 20.46
N ASP A 39 13.41 10.75 21.53
CA ASP A 39 13.86 10.63 22.93
C ASP A 39 13.85 9.16 23.38
N CYS A 40 14.94 8.45 23.09
CA CYS A 40 15.11 7.05 23.51
C CYS A 40 15.32 6.86 25.01
N LYS A 41 15.60 7.92 25.76
CA LYS A 41 15.73 7.83 27.20
C LYS A 41 14.35 7.71 27.87
N THR A 42 13.41 8.52 27.41
CA THR A 42 12.02 8.53 27.93
C THR A 42 11.19 7.41 27.30
N TYR A 43 11.41 7.11 26.01
CA TYR A 43 10.63 6.16 25.23
C TYR A 43 11.51 5.09 24.57
N PRO A 44 12.20 4.22 25.36
CA PRO A 44 13.20 3.29 24.83
C PRO A 44 12.63 2.29 23.83
N ASP A 45 11.36 1.91 23.99
CA ASP A 45 10.68 0.94 23.12
C ASP A 45 9.95 1.57 21.94
N GLU A 46 9.81 2.89 21.88
CA GLU A 46 9.06 3.56 20.84
C GLU A 46 9.92 4.51 19.99
N CYS A 47 11.13 4.85 20.48
CA CYS A 47 11.96 5.79 19.76
C CYS A 47 12.48 5.18 18.43
N ILE A 48 12.52 6.02 17.39
CA ILE A 48 13.05 5.66 16.07
C ILE A 48 14.53 5.41 16.19
N SER A 49 14.92 4.13 16.19
CA SER A 49 16.28 3.69 16.49
C SER A 49 16.60 2.35 15.81
N GLU A 50 17.87 2.03 15.73
CA GLU A 50 18.36 0.71 15.30
C GLU A 50 17.70 -0.44 16.10
N ALA A 51 17.49 -0.25 17.40
CA ALA A 51 16.84 -1.25 18.24
C ALA A 51 15.38 -1.50 17.84
N LEU A 52 14.61 -0.45 17.53
CA LEU A 52 13.25 -0.57 17.02
C LEU A 52 13.22 -1.35 15.70
N ILE A 53 14.10 -0.99 14.75
CA ILE A 53 14.12 -1.63 13.43
C ILE A 53 14.50 -3.10 13.54
N ARG A 54 15.50 -3.44 14.37
CA ARG A 54 15.93 -4.83 14.60
C ARG A 54 14.80 -5.69 15.16
N ARG A 55 14.18 -5.26 16.26
CA ARG A 55 13.11 -6.06 16.89
C ARG A 55 11.89 -6.20 15.98
N THR A 56 11.55 -5.16 15.19
CA THR A 56 10.48 -5.24 14.20
C THR A 56 10.82 -6.24 13.11
N ALA A 57 12.03 -6.18 12.54
CA ALA A 57 12.50 -7.12 11.52
C ALA A 57 12.49 -8.57 12.04
N ASP A 58 12.96 -8.78 13.26
CA ASP A 58 12.94 -10.11 13.90
C ASP A 58 11.50 -10.63 14.06
N LYS A 59 10.56 -9.76 14.46
CA LYS A 59 9.14 -10.09 14.56
C LYS A 59 8.50 -10.37 13.21
N MET A 60 8.83 -9.61 12.18
CA MET A 60 8.31 -9.88 10.83
C MET A 60 8.70 -11.27 10.33
N VAL A 61 9.89 -11.73 10.66
CA VAL A 61 10.34 -13.09 10.30
C VAL A 61 9.70 -14.14 11.21
N SER A 62 9.79 -13.97 12.54
CA SER A 62 9.36 -14.99 13.50
C SER A 62 7.85 -15.22 13.52
N ASP A 63 7.07 -14.16 13.30
CA ASP A 63 5.62 -14.17 13.45
C ASP A 63 4.86 -14.39 12.14
N GLY A 64 5.59 -14.66 11.03
CA GLY A 64 5.02 -15.06 9.76
C GLY A 64 4.68 -13.92 8.78
N TYR A 65 4.94 -12.66 9.13
CA TYR A 65 4.65 -11.54 8.22
C TYR A 65 5.47 -11.61 6.93
N LEU A 66 6.78 -11.94 7.02
CA LEU A 66 7.60 -12.13 5.82
C LEU A 66 7.06 -13.27 4.95
N ALA A 67 6.64 -14.38 5.55
CA ALA A 67 6.06 -15.50 4.81
C ALA A 67 4.72 -15.15 4.14
N ALA A 68 3.95 -14.21 4.73
CA ALA A 68 2.72 -13.67 4.16
C ALA A 68 2.95 -12.62 3.06
N GLY A 69 4.22 -12.20 2.81
CA GLY A 69 4.58 -11.27 1.74
C GLY A 69 4.98 -9.87 2.20
N TYR A 70 4.89 -9.53 3.49
CA TYR A 70 5.37 -8.25 4.03
C TYR A 70 6.89 -8.25 4.10
N ASN A 71 7.54 -7.73 3.05
CA ASN A 71 8.98 -7.86 2.89
C ASN A 71 9.76 -6.54 3.01
N TYR A 72 9.11 -5.37 3.09
CA TYR A 72 9.78 -4.10 3.31
C TYR A 72 9.75 -3.68 4.79
N VAL A 73 10.88 -3.14 5.29
CA VAL A 73 10.96 -2.50 6.61
C VAL A 73 11.44 -1.08 6.41
N GLY A 74 10.59 -0.13 6.78
CA GLY A 74 10.76 1.28 6.50
C GLY A 74 11.05 2.14 7.73
N ILE A 75 11.97 3.08 7.54
CA ILE A 75 12.21 4.19 8.47
C ILE A 75 11.71 5.46 7.79
N ASP A 76 10.67 6.07 8.36
CA ASP A 76 10.11 7.34 7.92
C ASP A 76 10.96 8.52 8.44
N ASP A 77 10.47 9.76 8.43
CA ASP A 77 11.21 10.97 8.82
C ASP A 77 11.91 10.84 10.19
N CYS A 78 12.79 11.78 10.52
CA CYS A 78 13.48 11.88 11.81
C CYS A 78 14.59 10.83 12.08
N TRP A 79 15.10 10.14 11.07
CA TRP A 79 16.19 9.18 11.25
C TRP A 79 17.58 9.81 11.28
N MET A 80 17.76 11.02 10.72
CA MET A 80 19.05 11.65 10.46
C MET A 80 19.41 12.73 11.47
N GLU A 81 20.65 13.20 11.41
CA GLU A 81 21.14 14.39 12.09
C GLU A 81 20.52 15.68 11.49
N LYS A 82 20.57 16.78 12.24
CA LYS A 82 20.05 18.08 11.79
C LYS A 82 20.87 18.75 10.70
N ASP A 83 22.11 18.33 10.54
CA ASP A 83 23.04 18.89 9.58
C ASP A 83 23.66 17.77 8.73
N ARG A 84 24.01 18.11 7.48
CA ARG A 84 24.80 17.26 6.60
C ARG A 84 26.26 17.26 7.05
N ASP A 85 27.02 16.25 6.64
CA ASP A 85 28.47 16.22 6.86
C ASP A 85 29.21 17.26 5.99
N LYS A 86 30.54 17.35 6.18
CA LYS A 86 31.43 18.27 5.43
C LYS A 86 31.43 18.04 3.92
N ASP A 87 31.05 16.85 3.48
CA ASP A 87 30.98 16.45 2.08
C ASP A 87 29.55 16.57 1.51
N GLY A 88 28.64 17.16 2.29
CA GLY A 88 27.23 17.40 1.93
C GLY A 88 26.35 16.16 2.01
N ARG A 89 26.80 15.08 2.63
CA ARG A 89 26.03 13.82 2.75
C ARG A 89 25.07 13.84 3.94
N LEU A 90 23.98 13.13 3.82
CA LEU A 90 23.06 12.84 4.94
C LEU A 90 23.78 11.96 5.99
N VAL A 91 23.55 12.28 7.25
CA VAL A 91 24.16 11.58 8.39
C VAL A 91 23.06 10.94 9.23
N PRO A 92 23.05 9.63 9.45
CA PRO A 92 22.19 9.01 10.44
C PRO A 92 22.49 9.54 11.84
N ASP A 93 21.46 9.72 12.68
CA ASP A 93 21.66 10.09 14.09
C ASP A 93 22.53 9.05 14.80
N ALA A 94 23.75 9.44 15.18
CA ALA A 94 24.77 8.51 15.70
C ALA A 94 24.38 7.84 17.03
N THR A 95 23.52 8.48 17.81
CA THR A 95 23.03 7.92 19.09
C THR A 95 21.97 6.82 18.84
N ARG A 96 21.07 7.06 17.91
CA ARG A 96 19.93 6.17 17.62
C ARG A 96 20.29 5.07 16.61
N PHE A 97 21.22 5.35 15.72
CA PHE A 97 21.72 4.44 14.67
C PHE A 97 23.26 4.33 14.73
N PRO A 98 23.82 3.79 15.83
CA PRO A 98 25.28 3.78 16.07
C PRO A 98 26.07 3.03 15.01
N ASN A 99 25.48 2.06 14.32
CA ASN A 99 26.11 1.30 13.24
C ASN A 99 25.82 1.86 11.84
N GLY A 100 24.98 2.91 11.75
CA GLY A 100 24.61 3.59 10.51
C GLY A 100 23.66 2.83 9.60
N MET A 101 23.20 3.49 8.50
CA MET A 101 22.18 2.96 7.61
C MET A 101 22.63 1.77 6.78
N LYS A 102 23.93 1.70 6.45
CA LYS A 102 24.45 0.51 5.76
C LYS A 102 24.29 -0.75 6.59
N TRP A 103 24.56 -0.67 7.87
CA TRP A 103 24.37 -1.81 8.78
C TRP A 103 22.89 -2.22 8.87
N ILE A 104 21.97 -1.25 8.90
CA ILE A 104 20.52 -1.51 8.85
C ILE A 104 20.17 -2.28 7.57
N GLY A 105 20.63 -1.80 6.40
CA GLY A 105 20.38 -2.46 5.12
C GLY A 105 20.92 -3.90 5.11
N ASP A 106 22.17 -4.09 5.50
CA ASP A 106 22.82 -5.41 5.57
C ASP A 106 22.06 -6.35 6.54
N TYR A 107 21.61 -5.83 7.70
CA TYR A 107 20.84 -6.61 8.66
C TYR A 107 19.48 -7.07 8.08
N LEU A 108 18.71 -6.16 7.48
CA LEU A 108 17.43 -6.48 6.87
C LEU A 108 17.59 -7.50 5.73
N HIS A 109 18.58 -7.31 4.86
CA HIS A 109 18.88 -8.25 3.76
C HIS A 109 19.29 -9.63 4.29
N SER A 110 20.03 -9.71 5.40
CA SER A 110 20.39 -10.99 6.04
C SER A 110 19.18 -11.78 6.53
N LYS A 111 18.04 -11.11 6.75
CA LYS A 111 16.76 -11.69 7.15
C LYS A 111 15.82 -11.99 5.96
N GLY A 112 16.21 -11.65 4.72
CA GLY A 112 15.35 -11.73 3.55
C GLY A 112 14.36 -10.57 3.42
N LEU A 113 14.54 -9.51 4.21
CA LEU A 113 13.76 -8.28 4.18
C LEU A 113 14.44 -7.24 3.29
N LYS A 114 13.70 -6.24 2.86
CA LYS A 114 14.15 -5.13 2.02
C LYS A 114 14.14 -3.82 2.80
N PHE A 115 15.10 -2.95 2.53
CA PHE A 115 15.26 -1.69 3.23
C PHE A 115 14.49 -0.57 2.54
N PHE A 116 13.54 0.03 3.27
CA PHE A 116 12.76 1.17 2.85
C PHE A 116 13.17 2.42 3.65
N LEU A 117 13.44 3.55 2.97
CA LEU A 117 13.89 4.79 3.60
C LEU A 117 13.07 5.97 3.11
N TYR A 118 12.76 6.89 4.03
CA TYR A 118 12.11 8.16 3.75
C TYR A 118 13.12 9.26 3.43
N GLN A 119 12.69 10.14 2.51
CA GLN A 119 13.31 11.42 2.25
C GLN A 119 12.27 12.42 1.72
N ASP A 120 12.68 13.67 1.50
CA ASP A 120 11.82 14.78 1.10
C ASP A 120 12.46 15.57 -0.03
N TYR A 121 11.67 15.95 -1.04
CA TYR A 121 12.15 16.73 -2.18
C TYR A 121 12.38 18.21 -1.84
N GLY A 122 12.13 18.68 -0.62
CA GLY A 122 12.38 20.05 -0.17
C GLY A 122 13.81 20.33 0.28
N ASN A 123 14.04 21.55 0.69
CA ASN A 123 15.25 21.94 1.41
C ASN A 123 15.36 21.26 2.77
N LYS A 124 14.19 20.94 3.35
CA LYS A 124 14.04 20.23 4.62
C LYS A 124 12.90 19.25 4.53
N THR A 125 12.97 18.16 5.32
CA THR A 125 11.85 17.25 5.53
C THR A 125 10.71 17.94 6.28
N CYS A 126 9.56 17.29 6.37
CA CYS A 126 8.39 17.78 7.11
C CYS A 126 8.73 18.04 8.59
N ALA A 127 9.60 17.24 9.19
CA ALA A 127 10.09 17.43 10.56
C ALA A 127 11.32 18.37 10.67
N GLY A 128 11.76 18.99 9.57
CA GLY A 128 12.81 20.00 9.55
C GLY A 128 14.24 19.45 9.52
N TYR A 129 14.43 18.19 9.12
CA TYR A 129 15.73 17.61 8.82
C TYR A 129 16.18 17.94 7.39
N PRO A 130 17.44 17.67 6.98
CA PRO A 130 17.90 17.96 5.63
C PRO A 130 17.11 17.21 4.55
N GLY A 131 16.53 17.94 3.59
CA GLY A 131 15.90 17.38 2.39
C GLY A 131 16.90 17.25 1.23
N VAL A 132 16.46 16.64 0.09
CA VAL A 132 17.37 16.30 -1.04
C VAL A 132 17.58 17.45 -2.01
N LEU A 133 16.80 18.52 -1.98
CA LEU A 133 16.84 19.58 -2.99
C LEU A 133 18.23 20.22 -3.08
N GLY A 134 18.85 20.08 -4.27
CA GLY A 134 20.23 20.49 -4.55
C GLY A 134 21.31 19.49 -4.11
N HIS A 135 20.91 18.32 -3.60
CA HIS A 135 21.79 17.24 -3.16
C HIS A 135 21.42 15.87 -3.76
N GLU A 136 20.54 15.84 -4.76
CA GLU A 136 19.88 14.63 -5.27
C GLU A 136 20.88 13.51 -5.60
N LYS A 137 21.97 13.83 -6.30
CA LYS A 137 22.98 12.84 -6.70
C LYS A 137 23.73 12.25 -5.52
N VAL A 138 24.21 13.08 -4.59
CA VAL A 138 24.99 12.63 -3.44
C VAL A 138 24.13 11.82 -2.47
N ASP A 139 22.85 12.14 -2.38
CA ASP A 139 21.90 11.40 -1.55
C ASP A 139 21.56 10.05 -2.17
N VAL A 140 21.30 9.98 -3.48
CA VAL A 140 21.10 8.71 -4.19
C VAL A 140 22.35 7.81 -4.10
N GLU A 141 23.57 8.37 -4.23
CA GLU A 141 24.80 7.62 -3.99
C GLU A 141 24.85 7.03 -2.57
N SER A 142 24.39 7.77 -1.57
CA SER A 142 24.32 7.31 -0.18
C SER A 142 23.31 6.18 -0.04
N PHE A 143 22.10 6.29 -0.63
CA PHE A 143 21.08 5.25 -0.62
C PHE A 143 21.55 3.96 -1.28
N VAL A 144 22.25 4.06 -2.41
CA VAL A 144 22.90 2.92 -3.08
C VAL A 144 23.91 2.26 -2.16
N GLY A 145 24.80 3.07 -1.54
CA GLY A 145 25.83 2.59 -0.62
C GLY A 145 25.27 1.91 0.64
N TRP A 146 24.07 2.31 1.08
CA TRP A 146 23.37 1.72 2.22
C TRP A 146 22.51 0.51 1.85
N GLY A 147 22.35 0.23 0.56
CA GLY A 147 21.55 -0.88 0.11
C GLY A 147 20.04 -0.63 0.21
N VAL A 148 19.59 0.60 0.04
CA VAL A 148 18.15 0.94 0.05
C VAL A 148 17.46 0.31 -1.16
N ASP A 149 16.27 -0.27 -0.95
CA ASP A 149 15.46 -0.95 -1.96
C ASP A 149 14.19 -0.17 -2.31
N TYR A 150 13.81 0.82 -1.50
CA TYR A 150 12.61 1.59 -1.67
C TYR A 150 12.81 3.00 -1.06
N ILE A 151 12.49 4.03 -1.82
CA ILE A 151 12.49 5.43 -1.36
C ILE A 151 11.06 5.97 -1.38
N LYS A 152 10.61 6.49 -0.23
CA LYS A 152 9.48 7.43 -0.14
C LYS A 152 10.06 8.84 -0.25
N LEU A 153 9.64 9.58 -1.26
CA LEU A 153 10.01 10.98 -1.43
C LEU A 153 8.80 11.86 -1.13
N ASP A 154 8.88 12.61 -0.03
CA ASP A 154 7.86 13.54 0.42
C ASP A 154 8.02 14.92 -0.24
N GLY A 155 7.11 15.87 0.03
CA GLY A 155 7.04 17.15 -0.68
C GLY A 155 6.91 18.37 0.21
N CYS A 156 7.39 18.32 1.45
CA CYS A 156 7.44 19.50 2.32
C CYS A 156 8.53 20.50 1.90
N ASN A 157 8.38 21.75 2.31
CA ASN A 157 9.41 22.79 2.20
C ASN A 157 10.00 23.00 0.79
N VAL A 158 9.17 22.85 -0.23
CA VAL A 158 9.47 23.12 -1.65
C VAL A 158 8.33 23.91 -2.29
N GLU A 159 8.63 24.71 -3.30
CA GLU A 159 7.62 25.34 -4.13
C GLU A 159 6.90 24.31 -5.00
N LEU A 160 5.56 24.28 -4.98
CA LEU A 160 4.76 23.30 -5.72
C LEU A 160 5.09 23.26 -7.22
N SER A 161 5.41 24.41 -7.81
CA SER A 161 5.82 24.54 -9.21
C SER A 161 7.09 23.78 -9.59
N LYS A 162 7.91 23.38 -8.60
CA LYS A 162 9.14 22.60 -8.82
C LYS A 162 8.90 21.10 -8.82
N MET A 163 7.75 20.64 -8.35
CA MET A 163 7.47 19.21 -8.21
C MET A 163 7.38 18.52 -9.57
N ASP A 164 6.73 19.14 -10.56
CA ASP A 164 6.53 18.56 -11.91
C ASP A 164 7.84 18.31 -12.67
N THR A 165 8.93 18.93 -12.26
CA THR A 165 10.26 18.70 -12.82
C THR A 165 11.15 17.91 -11.86
N GLY A 166 11.02 18.12 -10.57
CA GLY A 166 11.91 17.58 -9.56
C GLY A 166 11.69 16.11 -9.27
N TYR A 167 10.43 15.66 -9.14
CA TYR A 167 10.15 14.24 -8.96
C TYR A 167 10.60 13.39 -10.14
N PRO A 168 10.32 13.78 -11.43
CA PRO A 168 10.88 13.11 -12.59
C PRO A 168 12.41 13.07 -12.61
N GLU A 169 13.07 14.18 -12.30
CA GLU A 169 14.53 14.25 -12.29
C GLU A 169 15.14 13.38 -11.19
N PHE A 170 14.56 13.37 -9.99
CA PHE A 170 15.03 12.49 -8.91
C PHE A 170 14.88 11.01 -9.30
N GLY A 171 13.74 10.61 -9.90
CA GLY A 171 13.51 9.27 -10.44
C GLY A 171 14.55 8.90 -11.52
N ARG A 172 14.91 9.85 -12.40
CA ARG A 172 15.97 9.66 -13.41
C ARG A 172 17.31 9.39 -12.75
N ILE A 173 17.71 10.18 -11.73
CA ILE A 173 18.96 10.00 -11.00
C ILE A 173 19.00 8.65 -10.29
N MET A 174 17.86 8.23 -9.69
CA MET A 174 17.74 6.89 -9.09
C MET A 174 17.97 5.79 -10.12
N ASN A 175 17.34 5.86 -11.28
CA ASN A 175 17.50 4.86 -12.36
C ASN A 175 18.95 4.81 -12.89
N GLU A 176 19.59 5.95 -13.04
CA GLU A 176 21.00 6.05 -13.48
C GLU A 176 21.99 5.51 -12.45
N SER A 177 21.59 5.36 -11.20
CA SER A 177 22.45 4.83 -10.13
C SER A 177 22.85 3.36 -10.31
N GLY A 178 22.12 2.63 -11.16
CA GLY A 178 22.32 1.20 -11.42
C GLY A 178 21.78 0.28 -10.33
N ARG A 179 21.22 0.82 -9.23
CA ARG A 179 20.54 0.03 -8.21
C ARG A 179 19.00 0.17 -8.39
N PRO A 180 18.25 -0.93 -8.62
CA PRO A 180 16.81 -0.88 -8.66
C PRO A 180 16.23 -0.51 -7.29
N MET A 181 15.45 0.57 -7.22
CA MET A 181 14.74 1.01 -6.01
C MET A 181 13.29 1.32 -6.37
N VAL A 182 12.34 0.87 -5.55
CA VAL A 182 10.93 1.29 -5.67
C VAL A 182 10.86 2.78 -5.35
N TYR A 183 10.16 3.53 -6.19
CA TYR A 183 9.98 4.96 -6.05
C TYR A 183 8.54 5.31 -5.68
N SER A 184 8.35 5.74 -4.44
CA SER A 184 7.07 6.22 -3.89
C SER A 184 7.08 7.74 -3.79
N CYS A 185 6.12 8.37 -4.44
CA CYS A 185 6.05 9.81 -4.58
C CYS A 185 4.88 10.39 -3.78
N SER A 186 5.13 11.37 -2.92
CA SER A 186 4.04 12.15 -2.32
C SER A 186 3.57 13.29 -3.23
N TRP A 187 4.11 13.40 -4.42
CA TRP A 187 3.88 14.46 -5.40
C TRP A 187 2.40 14.84 -5.59
N PRO A 188 1.45 13.92 -5.92
CA PRO A 188 0.07 14.34 -6.17
C PRO A 188 -0.66 14.83 -4.91
N ALA A 189 -0.26 14.41 -3.70
CA ALA A 189 -0.90 14.84 -2.46
C ALA A 189 -0.74 16.34 -2.18
N TYR A 190 0.26 16.99 -2.78
CA TYR A 190 0.54 18.41 -2.63
C TYR A 190 -0.09 19.29 -3.72
N GLN A 191 -0.70 18.71 -4.75
CA GLN A 191 -1.20 19.44 -5.91
C GLN A 191 -2.72 19.44 -5.99
N ASP A 192 -3.32 20.60 -6.31
CA ASP A 192 -4.76 20.70 -6.54
C ASP A 192 -5.22 19.95 -7.80
N LYS A 193 -4.37 19.89 -8.81
CA LYS A 193 -4.63 19.24 -10.12
C LYS A 193 -3.42 18.45 -10.57
N PRO A 194 -3.14 17.30 -9.95
CA PRO A 194 -2.00 16.49 -10.32
C PRO A 194 -2.13 15.89 -11.72
N ASP A 195 -1.04 15.88 -12.47
CA ASP A 195 -0.95 15.16 -13.74
C ASP A 195 -0.64 13.68 -13.49
N TYR A 196 -1.66 12.88 -13.24
CA TYR A 196 -1.52 11.45 -12.97
C TYR A 196 -0.87 10.66 -14.12
N LYS A 197 -0.93 11.16 -15.35
CA LYS A 197 -0.22 10.53 -16.46
C LYS A 197 1.29 10.67 -16.28
N SER A 198 1.76 11.89 -16.02
CA SER A 198 3.17 12.14 -15.73
C SER A 198 3.63 11.42 -14.45
N ILE A 199 2.80 11.42 -13.40
CA ILE A 199 3.11 10.75 -12.14
C ILE A 199 3.32 9.25 -12.36
N ARG A 200 2.42 8.58 -13.09
CA ARG A 200 2.54 7.18 -13.45
C ARG A 200 3.80 6.88 -14.28
N GLU A 201 4.21 7.80 -15.13
CA GLU A 201 5.42 7.64 -15.96
C GLU A 201 6.72 7.69 -15.14
N HIS A 202 6.68 8.21 -13.89
CA HIS A 202 7.90 8.47 -13.11
C HIS A 202 7.91 7.80 -11.74
N CYS A 203 6.77 7.29 -11.23
CA CYS A 203 6.66 6.73 -9.89
C CYS A 203 6.09 5.30 -9.93
N ASN A 204 6.54 4.41 -9.06
CA ASN A 204 5.95 3.07 -8.88
C ASN A 204 4.66 3.13 -8.05
N LEU A 205 4.54 4.09 -7.16
CA LEU A 205 3.32 4.34 -6.40
C LEU A 205 3.32 5.80 -5.92
N TRP A 206 2.14 6.28 -5.52
CA TRP A 206 2.02 7.68 -5.11
C TRP A 206 0.92 7.88 -4.10
N ARG A 207 1.21 8.72 -3.09
CA ARG A 207 0.26 9.19 -2.11
C ARG A 207 -0.71 10.17 -2.78
N ASN A 208 -2.01 9.93 -2.59
CA ASN A 208 -3.06 10.73 -3.22
C ASN A 208 -3.65 11.78 -2.27
N THR A 209 -3.55 11.58 -0.96
CA THR A 209 -4.21 12.38 0.09
C THR A 209 -3.25 12.75 1.21
N ASP A 210 -3.73 13.57 2.14
CA ASP A 210 -3.09 13.81 3.42
C ASP A 210 -2.85 12.50 4.20
N ASP A 211 -1.99 12.57 5.23
CA ASP A 211 -1.67 11.44 6.09
C ASP A 211 -2.88 10.88 6.81
N ILE A 212 -3.03 9.55 6.75
CA ILE A 212 -4.01 8.84 7.55
C ILE A 212 -3.71 9.01 9.03
N GLN A 213 -4.75 9.25 9.83
CA GLN A 213 -4.67 9.31 11.28
C GLN A 213 -5.32 8.09 11.90
N ASP A 214 -4.85 7.66 13.09
CA ASP A 214 -5.38 6.49 13.81
C ASP A 214 -6.81 6.73 14.31
N SER A 215 -7.76 6.76 13.38
CA SER A 215 -9.18 6.95 13.66
C SER A 215 -10.07 6.45 12.54
N TRP A 216 -11.29 6.02 12.89
CA TRP A 216 -12.34 5.66 11.93
C TRP A 216 -12.71 6.81 11.00
N ALA A 217 -12.74 8.04 11.52
CA ALA A 217 -13.05 9.23 10.72
C ALA A 217 -12.03 9.46 9.62
N SER A 218 -10.74 9.35 9.92
CA SER A 218 -9.68 9.50 8.92
C SER A 218 -9.72 8.38 7.89
N LEU A 219 -9.86 7.13 8.31
CA LEU A 219 -10.00 6.00 7.41
C LEU A 219 -11.15 6.22 6.41
N THR A 220 -12.32 6.61 6.94
CA THR A 220 -13.51 6.79 6.10
C THR A 220 -13.43 8.00 5.19
N SER A 221 -12.72 9.07 5.59
CA SER A 221 -12.51 10.23 4.72
C SER A 221 -11.64 9.88 3.49
N ILE A 222 -10.61 9.05 3.68
CA ILE A 222 -9.79 8.55 2.57
C ILE A 222 -10.61 7.65 1.63
N MET A 223 -11.42 6.73 2.20
CA MET A 223 -12.33 5.90 1.39
C MET A 223 -13.28 6.77 0.55
N ASP A 224 -13.85 7.82 1.12
CA ASP A 224 -14.76 8.72 0.40
C ASP A 224 -14.02 9.51 -0.67
N TRP A 225 -12.80 9.95 -0.39
CA TRP A 225 -11.97 10.66 -1.36
C TRP A 225 -11.71 9.82 -2.63
N PHE A 226 -11.34 8.55 -2.48
CA PHE A 226 -11.16 7.63 -3.61
C PHE A 226 -12.49 7.28 -4.31
N ALA A 227 -13.56 7.09 -3.55
CA ALA A 227 -14.87 6.78 -4.10
C ALA A 227 -15.47 7.91 -4.95
N GLU A 228 -15.07 9.15 -4.74
CA GLU A 228 -15.45 10.33 -5.51
C GLU A 228 -14.58 10.55 -6.76
N ARG A 229 -13.51 9.75 -6.95
CA ARG A 229 -12.54 9.87 -8.04
C ARG A 229 -12.32 8.54 -8.76
N PRO A 230 -13.38 7.96 -9.35
CA PRO A 230 -13.31 6.65 -10.00
C PRO A 230 -12.33 6.61 -11.19
N GLU A 231 -12.00 7.77 -11.78
CA GLU A 231 -11.03 7.90 -12.86
C GLU A 231 -9.60 7.48 -12.45
N LEU A 232 -9.27 7.51 -11.16
CA LEU A 232 -7.93 7.15 -10.68
C LEU A 232 -7.58 5.67 -10.91
N VAL A 233 -8.57 4.81 -11.08
CA VAL A 233 -8.33 3.38 -11.36
C VAL A 233 -7.62 3.16 -12.70
N GLU A 234 -7.72 4.11 -13.64
CA GLU A 234 -7.09 4.02 -14.97
C GLU A 234 -5.57 4.21 -14.90
N PHE A 235 -5.07 4.83 -13.84
CA PHE A 235 -3.65 5.08 -13.66
C PHE A 235 -2.95 3.97 -12.88
N ALA A 236 -3.69 3.15 -12.12
CA ALA A 236 -3.14 2.02 -11.37
C ALA A 236 -2.98 0.76 -12.22
N GLY A 237 -2.04 -0.08 -11.85
CA GLY A 237 -1.75 -1.35 -12.48
C GLY A 237 -0.36 -1.88 -12.09
N PRO A 238 0.06 -3.03 -12.62
CA PRO A 238 1.37 -3.59 -12.30
C PRO A 238 2.50 -2.57 -12.48
N GLY A 239 3.27 -2.36 -11.42
CA GLY A 239 4.35 -1.37 -11.36
C GLY A 239 3.93 0.06 -10.99
N HIS A 240 2.61 0.33 -10.85
CA HIS A 240 2.07 1.68 -10.67
C HIS A 240 0.81 1.66 -9.79
N TRP A 241 0.87 2.23 -8.56
CA TRP A 241 -0.22 2.08 -7.59
C TRP A 241 -0.64 3.40 -6.96
N ASN A 242 -1.95 3.60 -6.82
CA ASN A 242 -2.50 4.60 -5.91
C ASN A 242 -2.25 4.15 -4.47
N ASP A 243 -1.81 5.05 -3.60
CA ASP A 243 -1.49 4.77 -2.21
C ASP A 243 -2.43 5.54 -1.26
N PRO A 244 -3.41 4.86 -0.64
CA PRO A 244 -4.32 5.46 0.34
C PRO A 244 -3.71 5.59 1.74
N ASP A 245 -2.40 5.37 1.88
CA ASP A 245 -1.61 5.40 3.09
C ASP A 245 -1.70 4.12 3.97
N MET A 246 -0.98 4.14 5.07
CA MET A 246 -0.63 2.99 5.92
C MET A 246 -1.84 2.30 6.55
N LEU A 247 -1.66 1.00 6.84
CA LEU A 247 -2.60 0.24 7.65
C LEU A 247 -2.50 0.64 9.12
N LEU A 248 -3.65 0.95 9.72
CA LEU A 248 -3.81 1.32 11.14
C LEU A 248 -4.05 0.10 12.05
N ILE A 249 -4.16 -1.08 11.45
CA ILE A 249 -4.60 -2.33 12.08
C ILE A 249 -3.68 -2.69 13.23
N GLY A 250 -4.24 -2.81 14.44
CA GLY A 250 -3.49 -3.12 15.67
C GLY A 250 -3.08 -1.89 16.48
N ASN A 251 -3.31 -0.67 16.01
CA ASN A 251 -3.19 0.56 16.80
C ASN A 251 -4.44 0.77 17.68
N TYR A 252 -4.70 1.98 18.14
CA TYR A 252 -5.69 2.28 19.18
C TYR A 252 -7.04 2.75 18.63
N GLY A 253 -7.07 3.31 17.40
CA GLY A 253 -8.22 4.08 16.89
C GLY A 253 -9.29 3.24 16.18
N LEU A 254 -9.02 1.98 15.86
CA LEU A 254 -9.96 1.10 15.14
C LEU A 254 -10.41 -0.09 15.99
N SER A 255 -11.70 -0.39 15.97
CA SER A 255 -12.20 -1.70 16.40
C SER A 255 -11.78 -2.80 15.43
N VAL A 256 -11.93 -4.06 15.81
CA VAL A 256 -11.65 -5.22 14.95
C VAL A 256 -12.51 -5.18 13.67
N ASP A 257 -13.79 -4.83 13.77
CA ASP A 257 -14.67 -4.69 12.60
C ASP A 257 -14.19 -3.56 11.67
N GLN A 258 -13.76 -2.42 12.20
CA GLN A 258 -13.22 -1.30 11.43
C GLN A 258 -11.87 -1.63 10.80
N ALA A 259 -11.02 -2.37 11.49
CA ALA A 259 -9.75 -2.86 10.96
C ALA A 259 -9.96 -3.82 9.76
N ARG A 260 -10.96 -4.70 9.83
CA ARG A 260 -11.37 -5.54 8.70
C ARG A 260 -11.87 -4.70 7.52
N VAL A 261 -12.56 -3.58 7.76
CA VAL A 261 -12.95 -2.65 6.69
C VAL A 261 -11.72 -2.10 5.99
N GLN A 262 -10.72 -1.62 6.73
CA GLN A 262 -9.48 -1.13 6.11
C GLN A 262 -8.83 -2.19 5.24
N MET A 263 -8.60 -3.38 5.78
CA MET A 263 -7.94 -4.45 5.04
C MET A 263 -8.70 -4.83 3.77
N ALA A 264 -10.05 -4.95 3.85
CA ALA A 264 -10.88 -5.29 2.70
C ALA A 264 -10.86 -4.20 1.62
N VAL A 265 -11.00 -2.92 2.00
CA VAL A 265 -11.07 -1.81 1.04
C VAL A 265 -9.72 -1.55 0.40
N TRP A 266 -8.60 -1.61 1.16
CA TRP A 266 -7.25 -1.53 0.61
C TRP A 266 -7.00 -2.65 -0.39
N SER A 267 -7.42 -3.89 -0.09
CA SER A 267 -7.31 -5.02 -1.03
C SER A 267 -8.18 -4.85 -2.28
N ILE A 268 -9.38 -4.27 -2.17
CA ILE A 268 -10.18 -3.89 -3.36
C ILE A 268 -9.45 -2.84 -4.19
N MET A 269 -8.83 -1.86 -3.55
CA MET A 269 -8.11 -0.79 -4.25
C MET A 269 -6.75 -1.23 -4.82
N ALA A 270 -6.31 -2.47 -4.59
CA ALA A 270 -4.93 -2.91 -4.92
C ALA A 270 -3.88 -1.95 -4.35
N ALA A 271 -4.05 -1.59 -3.09
CA ALA A 271 -3.24 -0.59 -2.43
C ALA A 271 -1.99 -1.20 -1.79
N PRO A 272 -0.88 -0.46 -1.65
CA PRO A 272 0.23 -0.90 -0.84
C PRO A 272 -0.21 -1.27 0.58
N LEU A 273 0.15 -2.45 1.06
CA LEU A 273 -0.16 -2.90 2.42
C LEU A 273 1.02 -2.60 3.34
N MET A 274 1.15 -1.31 3.75
CA MET A 274 2.21 -0.85 4.65
C MET A 274 1.68 -0.75 6.08
N MET A 275 2.02 -1.72 6.92
CA MET A 275 1.69 -1.69 8.35
C MET A 275 2.45 -0.57 9.06
N SER A 276 1.81 0.09 10.02
CA SER A 276 2.48 0.95 10.99
C SER A 276 1.90 0.70 12.37
N VAL A 277 2.41 -0.31 13.04
CA VAL A 277 1.94 -0.83 14.32
C VAL A 277 3.14 -1.41 15.10
N ASP A 278 3.08 -1.44 16.41
CA ASP A 278 4.08 -2.15 17.21
C ASP A 278 3.80 -3.66 17.22
N LEU A 279 4.59 -4.40 16.43
CA LEU A 279 4.43 -5.86 16.29
C LEU A 279 4.74 -6.64 17.57
N ASN A 280 5.35 -6.01 18.59
CA ASN A 280 5.60 -6.67 19.89
C ASN A 280 4.38 -6.64 20.80
N THR A 281 3.45 -5.72 20.56
CA THR A 281 2.27 -5.50 21.42
C THR A 281 0.95 -5.71 20.71
N ILE A 282 0.97 -5.98 19.40
CA ILE A 282 -0.23 -6.24 18.61
C ILE A 282 -1.01 -7.44 19.16
N LYS A 283 -2.34 -7.31 19.28
CA LYS A 283 -3.21 -8.40 19.70
C LYS A 283 -3.46 -9.38 18.56
N ASP A 284 -3.65 -10.66 18.90
CA ASP A 284 -3.85 -11.74 17.93
C ASP A 284 -5.01 -11.48 16.97
N GLU A 285 -6.11 -10.90 17.44
CA GLU A 285 -7.28 -10.55 16.61
C GLU A 285 -6.98 -9.58 15.46
N PHE A 286 -6.00 -8.67 15.62
CA PHE A 286 -5.53 -7.78 14.56
C PHE A 286 -4.43 -8.44 13.72
N LYS A 287 -3.58 -9.24 14.35
CA LYS A 287 -2.58 -10.04 13.66
C LYS A 287 -3.22 -10.99 12.64
N ASP A 288 -4.33 -11.65 13.03
CA ASP A 288 -5.08 -12.54 12.15
C ASP A 288 -5.66 -11.81 10.91
N ILE A 289 -6.01 -10.52 11.04
CA ILE A 289 -6.44 -9.70 9.90
C ILE A 289 -5.27 -9.43 8.95
N LEU A 290 -4.12 -9.03 9.50
CA LEU A 290 -2.92 -8.71 8.70
C LEU A 290 -2.33 -9.96 8.02
N LEU A 291 -2.47 -11.13 8.60
CA LEU A 291 -1.94 -12.40 8.09
C LEU A 291 -2.98 -13.24 7.33
N ASN A 292 -4.17 -12.69 7.05
CA ASN A 292 -5.19 -13.40 6.31
C ASN A 292 -4.76 -13.61 4.84
N ASP A 293 -4.32 -14.81 4.51
CA ASP A 293 -3.78 -15.20 3.21
C ASP A 293 -4.79 -14.98 2.07
N LYS A 294 -6.09 -15.25 2.31
CA LYS A 294 -7.14 -15.07 1.32
C LYS A 294 -7.40 -13.60 0.97
N VAL A 295 -7.29 -12.71 1.95
CA VAL A 295 -7.41 -11.26 1.74
C VAL A 295 -6.17 -10.71 1.06
N ILE A 296 -4.98 -11.18 1.46
CA ILE A 296 -3.71 -10.85 0.79
C ILE A 296 -3.73 -11.31 -0.67
N GLU A 297 -4.25 -12.52 -0.98
CA GLU A 297 -4.41 -13.02 -2.35
C GLU A 297 -5.26 -12.06 -3.22
N ILE A 298 -6.33 -11.46 -2.64
CA ILE A 298 -7.11 -10.45 -3.35
C ILE A 298 -6.26 -9.22 -3.66
N ASP A 299 -5.51 -8.71 -2.70
CA ASP A 299 -4.66 -7.53 -2.89
C ASP A 299 -3.58 -7.78 -3.94
N GLN A 300 -2.92 -8.92 -3.87
CA GLN A 300 -1.78 -9.33 -4.68
C GLN A 300 -2.16 -9.99 -6.01
N ASP A 301 -3.44 -9.95 -6.42
CA ASP A 301 -3.87 -10.51 -7.71
C ASP A 301 -3.08 -9.93 -8.89
N GLU A 302 -2.51 -10.81 -9.70
CA GLU A 302 -1.55 -10.48 -10.78
C GLU A 302 -2.11 -9.59 -11.89
N MET A 303 -3.45 -9.57 -12.07
CA MET A 303 -4.09 -8.65 -13.02
C MET A 303 -3.83 -7.19 -12.62
N GLY A 304 -3.63 -6.91 -11.34
CA GLY A 304 -3.32 -5.59 -10.81
C GLY A 304 -4.40 -4.54 -11.06
N LYS A 305 -5.63 -4.95 -11.37
CA LYS A 305 -6.73 -4.01 -11.64
C LYS A 305 -7.28 -3.46 -10.33
N GLN A 306 -7.25 -2.15 -10.17
CA GLN A 306 -7.83 -1.49 -9.01
C GLN A 306 -9.35 -1.57 -9.06
N GLY A 307 -9.98 -1.90 -7.91
CA GLY A 307 -11.43 -1.82 -7.73
C GLY A 307 -11.87 -0.47 -7.17
N MET A 308 -13.20 -0.30 -7.04
CA MET A 308 -13.80 0.96 -6.59
C MET A 308 -15.11 0.72 -5.83
N ARG A 309 -15.66 1.79 -5.22
CA ARG A 309 -17.02 1.80 -4.69
C ARG A 309 -18.02 1.82 -5.86
N VAL A 310 -18.87 0.80 -5.94
CA VAL A 310 -19.83 0.62 -7.03
C VAL A 310 -21.27 0.91 -6.63
N TRP A 311 -21.57 0.94 -5.31
CA TRP A 311 -22.89 1.21 -4.79
C TRP A 311 -22.80 1.86 -3.40
N ASN A 312 -23.72 2.81 -3.11
CA ASN A 312 -23.82 3.49 -1.82
C ASN A 312 -25.29 3.84 -1.53
N LYS A 313 -25.86 3.27 -0.48
CA LYS A 313 -27.21 3.56 -0.02
C LYS A 313 -27.41 3.21 1.47
N SER A 314 -28.15 4.05 2.19
CA SER A 314 -28.53 3.80 3.59
C SER A 314 -27.33 3.61 4.54
N LYS A 315 -26.26 4.40 4.36
CA LYS A 315 -24.98 4.26 5.07
C LYS A 315 -24.31 2.88 4.87
N CYS A 316 -24.61 2.18 3.78
CA CYS A 316 -23.92 0.96 3.38
C CYS A 316 -23.34 1.13 1.98
N GLU A 317 -22.23 0.46 1.73
CA GLU A 317 -21.46 0.56 0.49
C GLU A 317 -21.15 -0.83 -0.06
N ILE A 318 -20.99 -0.92 -1.38
CA ILE A 318 -20.39 -2.08 -2.04
C ILE A 318 -19.16 -1.60 -2.78
N TRP A 319 -18.04 -2.24 -2.49
CA TRP A 319 -16.78 -2.08 -3.20
C TRP A 319 -16.51 -3.35 -3.99
N SER A 320 -16.08 -3.24 -5.23
CA SER A 320 -15.90 -4.38 -6.13
C SER A 320 -14.62 -4.27 -6.93
N ARG A 321 -13.95 -5.41 -7.13
CA ARG A 321 -12.73 -5.57 -7.90
C ARG A 321 -12.82 -6.81 -8.78
N GLU A 322 -12.44 -6.69 -10.04
CA GLU A 322 -12.22 -7.81 -10.94
C GLU A 322 -10.83 -8.43 -10.66
N LEU A 323 -10.77 -9.74 -10.64
CA LEU A 323 -9.58 -10.55 -10.38
C LEU A 323 -9.28 -11.44 -11.57
N SER A 324 -8.06 -11.96 -11.64
CA SER A 324 -7.65 -12.94 -12.66
C SER A 324 -8.55 -14.20 -12.70
N ASN A 325 -9.17 -14.55 -11.58
CA ASN A 325 -9.99 -15.76 -11.43
C ASN A 325 -11.40 -15.52 -10.88
N GLY A 326 -11.91 -14.29 -10.92
CA GLY A 326 -13.24 -13.95 -10.39
C GLY A 326 -13.41 -12.52 -9.98
N TYR A 327 -14.12 -12.30 -8.88
CA TYR A 327 -14.42 -10.96 -8.36
C TYR A 327 -14.30 -10.95 -6.84
N ALA A 328 -13.76 -9.87 -6.30
CA ALA A 328 -13.81 -9.56 -4.88
C ALA A 328 -14.89 -8.49 -4.62
N VAL A 329 -15.74 -8.71 -3.63
CA VAL A 329 -16.85 -7.80 -3.30
C VAL A 329 -16.91 -7.60 -1.79
N ALA A 330 -16.70 -6.36 -1.35
CA ALA A 330 -16.79 -5.96 0.05
C ALA A 330 -18.11 -5.20 0.30
N PHE A 331 -18.92 -5.70 1.22
CA PHE A 331 -20.12 -5.04 1.73
C PHE A 331 -19.76 -4.32 3.02
N VAL A 332 -19.68 -3.00 2.99
CA VAL A 332 -19.26 -2.16 4.11
C VAL A 332 -20.45 -1.45 4.74
N SER A 333 -20.50 -1.39 6.07
CA SER A 333 -21.47 -0.61 6.82
C SER A 333 -20.79 0.61 7.45
N ARG A 334 -21.35 1.80 7.17
CA ARG A 334 -21.01 3.07 7.85
C ARG A 334 -22.02 3.37 8.99
N ARG A 335 -22.91 2.42 9.29
CA ARG A 335 -23.93 2.59 10.33
C ARG A 335 -23.30 2.53 11.70
N ASP A 336 -23.84 3.30 12.62
CA ASP A 336 -23.41 3.48 14.01
C ASP A 336 -24.56 3.27 15.02
N ASP A 337 -25.69 2.70 14.53
CA ASP A 337 -26.94 2.54 15.28
C ASP A 337 -27.01 1.24 16.14
N GLY A 338 -25.89 0.53 16.26
CA GLY A 338 -25.77 -0.61 17.16
C GLY A 338 -26.40 -1.92 16.69
N ALA A 339 -27.01 -1.98 15.50
CA ALA A 339 -27.65 -3.18 14.98
C ALA A 339 -27.06 -3.63 13.63
N PRO A 340 -26.80 -4.94 13.44
CA PRO A 340 -26.39 -5.48 12.14
C PRO A 340 -27.48 -5.22 11.08
N TYR A 341 -27.04 -4.83 9.88
CA TYR A 341 -27.92 -4.50 8.77
C TYR A 341 -27.74 -5.49 7.60
N THR A 342 -28.85 -5.88 6.96
CA THR A 342 -28.80 -6.75 5.78
C THR A 342 -28.85 -5.92 4.50
N VAL A 343 -27.76 -5.87 3.78
CA VAL A 343 -27.71 -5.36 2.40
C VAL A 343 -28.18 -6.47 1.46
N THR A 344 -29.01 -6.08 0.49
CA THR A 344 -29.51 -6.97 -0.56
C THR A 344 -29.14 -6.38 -1.90
N ALA A 345 -28.31 -7.09 -2.67
CA ALA A 345 -27.73 -6.63 -3.92
C ALA A 345 -28.02 -7.57 -5.08
N ALA A 346 -28.24 -7.01 -6.28
CA ALA A 346 -28.24 -7.74 -7.54
C ALA A 346 -26.80 -7.80 -8.12
N PHE A 347 -26.60 -8.55 -9.20
CA PHE A 347 -25.31 -8.59 -9.92
C PHE A 347 -24.86 -7.19 -10.37
N ASP A 348 -25.81 -6.39 -10.89
CA ASP A 348 -25.51 -5.02 -11.35
C ASP A 348 -25.12 -4.09 -10.21
N ASP A 349 -25.69 -4.24 -9.01
CA ASP A 349 -25.28 -3.46 -7.83
C ASP A 349 -23.82 -3.75 -7.42
N MET A 350 -23.37 -4.98 -7.63
CA MET A 350 -22.01 -5.45 -7.35
C MET A 350 -21.02 -5.24 -8.51
N LYS A 351 -21.54 -4.85 -9.69
CA LYS A 351 -20.77 -4.74 -10.95
C LYS A 351 -20.02 -6.01 -11.32
N ILE A 352 -20.63 -7.18 -11.12
CA ILE A 352 -20.15 -8.48 -11.56
C ILE A 352 -21.10 -9.08 -12.59
N PRO A 353 -20.60 -9.90 -13.55
CA PRO A 353 -21.44 -10.55 -14.55
C PRO A 353 -22.52 -11.45 -13.95
N GLU A 354 -23.67 -11.54 -14.62
CA GLU A 354 -24.76 -12.44 -14.22
C GLU A 354 -24.45 -13.88 -14.65
N GLN A 355 -23.90 -14.68 -13.73
CA GLN A 355 -23.57 -16.09 -13.92
C GLN A 355 -23.57 -16.84 -12.59
N ASN A 356 -23.21 -18.12 -12.59
CA ASN A 356 -23.11 -18.92 -11.38
C ASN A 356 -21.71 -18.78 -10.76
N TYR A 357 -21.67 -18.58 -9.45
CA TYR A 357 -20.47 -18.43 -8.67
C TYR A 357 -20.42 -19.40 -7.48
N HIS A 358 -19.22 -19.83 -7.17
CA HIS A 358 -18.83 -20.25 -5.83
C HIS A 358 -18.45 -19.00 -5.04
N VAL A 359 -19.04 -18.82 -3.85
CA VAL A 359 -18.84 -17.61 -3.05
C VAL A 359 -18.27 -17.99 -1.70
N GLU A 360 -17.16 -17.37 -1.36
CA GLU A 360 -16.43 -17.54 -0.10
C GLU A 360 -16.39 -16.23 0.67
N GLU A 361 -16.66 -16.26 1.97
CA GLU A 361 -16.44 -15.15 2.90
C GLU A 361 -15.02 -15.24 3.43
N LEU A 362 -14.27 -14.12 3.44
CA LEU A 362 -12.81 -14.14 3.58
C LEU A 362 -12.30 -13.91 5.01
N PHE A 363 -13.09 -13.30 5.90
CA PHE A 363 -12.69 -13.07 7.29
C PHE A 363 -13.22 -14.10 8.27
N ASP A 364 -14.47 -14.52 8.07
CA ASP A 364 -15.12 -15.49 8.95
C ASP A 364 -15.13 -16.85 8.23
N GLN A 365 -14.94 -17.93 8.96
CA GLN A 365 -14.98 -19.29 8.42
C GLN A 365 -16.44 -19.71 8.14
N GLU A 366 -17.19 -18.88 7.42
CA GLU A 366 -18.53 -19.26 6.93
C GLU A 366 -18.41 -20.33 5.85
N ALA A 367 -19.37 -21.25 5.81
CA ALA A 367 -19.41 -22.23 4.76
C ALA A 367 -19.59 -21.56 3.39
N SER A 368 -18.75 -21.93 2.45
CA SER A 368 -18.87 -21.49 1.06
C SER A 368 -20.26 -21.83 0.50
N ARG A 369 -20.80 -20.94 -0.31
CA ARG A 369 -22.14 -21.07 -0.92
C ARG A 369 -22.11 -20.82 -2.41
N SER A 370 -23.07 -21.38 -3.13
CA SER A 370 -23.29 -21.05 -4.53
C SER A 370 -24.27 -19.87 -4.64
N TYR A 371 -24.01 -18.99 -5.60
CA TYR A 371 -24.88 -17.88 -5.98
C TYR A 371 -24.95 -17.80 -7.51
N GLY A 372 -26.11 -17.66 -8.08
CA GLY A 372 -26.23 -17.68 -9.53
C GLY A 372 -27.49 -17.05 -10.08
N THR A 373 -27.72 -17.25 -11.39
CA THR A 373 -28.78 -16.62 -12.18
C THR A 373 -30.22 -16.94 -11.67
N LYS A 374 -30.37 -18.03 -10.89
CA LYS A 374 -31.65 -18.38 -10.23
C LYS A 374 -31.88 -17.55 -8.96
N ASP A 375 -30.83 -16.99 -8.38
CA ASP A 375 -30.89 -16.18 -7.18
C ASP A 375 -31.09 -14.74 -7.59
N LYS A 376 -32.25 -14.17 -7.29
CA LYS A 376 -32.58 -12.80 -7.69
C LYS A 376 -31.68 -11.75 -7.02
N LYS A 377 -31.23 -12.03 -5.79
CA LYS A 377 -30.48 -11.07 -4.96
C LYS A 377 -29.53 -11.77 -3.99
N PHE A 378 -28.32 -11.29 -3.89
CA PHE A 378 -27.36 -11.65 -2.86
C PHE A 378 -27.67 -10.90 -1.56
N LYS A 379 -27.59 -11.59 -0.41
CA LYS A 379 -27.83 -10.99 0.89
C LYS A 379 -26.57 -11.10 1.76
N SER A 380 -26.15 -9.98 2.32
CA SER A 380 -25.04 -9.90 3.27
C SER A 380 -25.48 -9.17 4.53
N ARG A 381 -25.29 -9.77 5.70
CA ARG A 381 -25.57 -9.17 7.00
C ARG A 381 -24.29 -8.65 7.61
N ILE A 382 -24.22 -7.35 7.86
CA ILE A 382 -22.99 -6.63 8.21
C ILE A 382 -23.18 -5.99 9.58
N ASN A 383 -22.15 -6.07 10.43
CA ASN A 383 -22.10 -5.36 11.71
C ASN A 383 -22.01 -3.83 11.48
N PRO A 384 -22.45 -3.00 12.45
CA PRO A 384 -22.16 -1.57 12.43
C PRO A 384 -20.67 -1.31 12.30
N SER A 385 -20.30 -0.33 11.45
CA SER A 385 -18.90 0.02 11.14
C SER A 385 -18.04 -1.19 10.74
N GLY A 386 -18.63 -2.20 10.11
CA GLY A 386 -17.96 -3.45 9.74
C GLY A 386 -18.06 -3.78 8.26
N VAL A 387 -17.54 -4.95 7.90
CA VAL A 387 -17.50 -5.47 6.54
C VAL A 387 -17.84 -6.96 6.50
N LYS A 388 -18.43 -7.40 5.39
CA LYS A 388 -18.38 -8.78 4.90
C LYS A 388 -17.69 -8.76 3.55
N PHE A 389 -16.63 -9.55 3.41
CA PHE A 389 -15.77 -9.54 2.25
C PHE A 389 -15.79 -10.91 1.56
N TYR A 390 -16.18 -10.92 0.30
CA TYR A 390 -16.43 -12.14 -0.45
C TYR A 390 -15.57 -12.24 -1.71
N LYS A 391 -15.10 -13.46 -2.01
CA LYS A 391 -14.59 -13.86 -3.33
C LYS A 391 -15.68 -14.60 -4.09
N PHE A 392 -15.96 -14.18 -5.32
CA PHE A 392 -16.91 -14.76 -6.26
C PHE A 392 -16.11 -15.44 -7.37
N THR A 393 -16.01 -16.76 -7.34
CA THR A 393 -15.31 -17.55 -8.37
C THR A 393 -16.32 -18.14 -9.35
N PRO A 394 -16.23 -17.84 -10.67
CA PRO A 394 -17.13 -18.38 -11.68
C PRO A 394 -17.14 -19.91 -11.72
N ILE A 395 -18.33 -20.53 -11.72
CA ILE A 395 -18.48 -21.99 -11.88
C ILE A 395 -18.47 -22.29 -13.38
N LYS A 396 -17.49 -23.08 -13.84
CA LYS A 396 -17.38 -23.50 -15.24
C LYS A 396 -18.51 -24.49 -15.58
N LEU A 397 -19.13 -24.35 -16.75
CA LEU A 397 -20.25 -25.19 -17.20
C LEU A 397 -19.99 -26.72 -17.16
N ASN A 398 -18.72 -27.12 -17.25
CA ASN A 398 -18.33 -28.52 -17.17
C ASN A 398 -18.44 -29.14 -15.75
N GLU A 399 -18.44 -28.31 -14.70
CA GLU A 399 -18.52 -28.74 -13.30
C GLU A 399 -19.98 -28.96 -12.85
N ILE A 400 -20.94 -28.34 -13.52
CA ILE A 400 -22.38 -28.47 -13.21
C ILE A 400 -22.92 -29.87 -13.54
N LYS A 401 -22.30 -30.58 -14.49
CA LYS A 401 -22.75 -31.92 -14.93
C LYS A 401 -22.41 -33.06 -13.97
N VAL A 402 -21.40 -32.87 -13.09
CA VAL A 402 -20.93 -33.96 -12.19
C VAL A 402 -21.83 -34.08 -10.94
N THR A 403 -22.43 -33.00 -10.49
CA THR A 403 -23.26 -32.98 -9.26
C THR A 403 -24.67 -33.55 -9.46
N THR A 404 -25.15 -33.70 -10.69
CA THR A 404 -26.48 -34.26 -11.00
C THR A 404 -26.49 -35.79 -11.20
N THR A 405 -25.32 -36.43 -11.35
CA THR A 405 -25.20 -37.86 -11.61
C THR A 405 -25.04 -38.74 -10.35
N ASN A 406 -24.86 -38.14 -9.17
CA ASN A 406 -24.69 -38.88 -7.90
C ASN A 406 -25.94 -38.87 -7.00
N ARG A 407 -27.11 -38.59 -7.54
CA ARG A 407 -28.42 -38.78 -6.87
C ARG A 407 -29.35 -39.61 -7.76
N GLN A 408 -29.03 -40.86 -7.93
CA GLN A 408 -29.97 -41.93 -8.29
C GLN A 408 -29.72 -43.15 -7.42
#